data_978f55b92c75b24a7a247cecaf371a2f
#
_entry.id   978f55b92c75b24a7a247cecaf371a2f
#
_cell.length_a   1.000
_cell.length_b   1.000
_cell.length_c   1.000
_cell.angle_alpha   90.00
_cell.angle_beta   90.00
_cell.angle_gamma   90.00
#
_symmetry.space_group_name_H-M   'P 1'
#
loop_
_entity.id
_entity.type
_entity.pdbx_description
1 polymer ?
#
loop_
_entity_poly.entity_id
_entity_poly.type
_entity_poly.pdbx_seq_one_letter_code
_entity_poly.pdbx_strand_id
1 'polypeptide(L)'
;MGRDETLRTLLVDAAERGINYRETCGDRPVAPTPEAVAAVPGLVEPLPERGSPDADVLALLDKVGSPASVAMAGPRFFGFVIGGSLPVTVATNW
;
A
#
# COMPACT_ATOMS: atom_id res chain seq x y z
N MET A 1 -17.73 -17.97 8.23
CA MET A 1 -17.86 -16.65 7.57
C MET A 1 -18.27 -16.85 6.12
N GLY A 2 -19.27 -16.16 5.65
CA GLY A 2 -19.72 -16.25 4.27
C GLY A 2 -18.73 -15.63 3.29
N ARG A 3 -18.82 -16.01 2.02
CA ARG A 3 -17.95 -15.51 0.95
C ARG A 3 -18.03 -13.99 0.81
N ASP A 4 -19.23 -13.41 0.89
CA ASP A 4 -19.43 -11.97 0.79
C ASP A 4 -18.85 -11.22 1.98
N GLU A 5 -18.92 -11.80 3.18
CA GLU A 5 -18.29 -11.23 4.38
C GLU A 5 -16.76 -11.24 4.27
N THR A 6 -16.19 -12.30 3.71
CA THR A 6 -14.73 -12.40 3.50
C THR A 6 -14.27 -11.33 2.53
N LEU A 7 -14.97 -11.14 1.42
CA LEU A 7 -14.67 -10.11 0.44
C LEU A 7 -14.79 -8.72 1.07
N ARG A 8 -15.87 -8.46 1.79
CA ARG A 8 -16.10 -7.19 2.45
C ARG A 8 -14.99 -6.86 3.45
N THR A 9 -14.64 -7.82 4.30
CA THR A 9 -13.58 -7.65 5.31
C THR A 9 -12.24 -7.31 4.65
N LEU A 10 -11.90 -8.01 3.58
CA LEU A 10 -10.66 -7.75 2.85
C LEU A 10 -10.64 -6.37 2.22
N LEU A 11 -11.74 -5.96 1.59
CA LEU A 11 -11.83 -4.65 0.94
C LEU A 11 -11.82 -3.50 1.95
N VAL A 12 -12.44 -3.68 3.12
CA VAL A 12 -12.39 -2.68 4.19
C VAL A 12 -10.96 -2.55 4.73
N ASP A 13 -10.26 -3.67 4.94
CA ASP A 13 -8.85 -3.66 5.35
C ASP A 13 -7.98 -2.91 4.33
N ALA A 14 -8.16 -3.19 3.05
CA ALA A 14 -7.43 -2.50 1.99
C ALA A 14 -7.73 -0.99 1.99
N ALA A 15 -8.99 -0.61 2.16
CA ALA A 15 -9.41 0.78 2.23
C ALA A 15 -8.75 1.51 3.41
N GLU A 16 -8.73 0.90 4.59
CA GLU A 16 -8.12 1.50 5.77
C GLU A 16 -6.61 1.69 5.59
N ARG A 17 -5.92 0.73 4.96
CA ARG A 17 -4.50 0.86 4.64
C ARG A 17 -4.25 2.01 3.66
N GLY A 18 -5.08 2.14 2.64
CA GLY A 18 -5.00 3.23 1.67
C GLY A 18 -5.29 4.59 2.29
N ILE A 19 -6.30 4.68 3.15
CA ILE A 19 -6.64 5.90 3.89
C ILE A 19 -5.47 6.32 4.77
N ASN A 20 -4.92 5.39 5.55
CA ASN A 20 -3.78 5.67 6.40
C ASN A 20 -2.57 6.17 5.60
N TYR A 21 -2.28 5.55 4.46
CA TYR A 21 -1.22 6.01 3.57
C TYR A 21 -1.46 7.46 3.13
N ARG A 22 -2.67 7.78 2.68
CA ARG A 22 -3.01 9.12 2.22
C ARG A 22 -2.91 10.16 3.33
N GLU A 23 -3.37 9.83 4.52
CA GLU A 23 -3.33 10.75 5.67
C GLU A 23 -1.92 10.99 6.19
N THR A 24 -1.02 10.02 6.07
CA THR A 24 0.35 10.08 6.61
C THR A 24 1.43 10.27 5.55
N CYS A 25 1.06 10.33 4.28
CA CYS A 25 2.00 10.40 3.17
C CYS A 25 2.95 11.61 3.28
N GLY A 26 2.44 12.74 3.77
CA GLY A 26 3.24 13.95 3.96
C GLY A 26 4.29 13.84 5.05
N ASP A 27 4.16 12.88 5.95
CA ASP A 27 5.08 12.69 7.08
C ASP A 27 6.21 11.72 6.78
N ARG A 28 6.09 10.93 5.72
CA ARG A 28 7.15 10.00 5.36
C ARG A 28 8.17 10.63 4.42
N PRO A 29 9.39 10.10 4.37
CA PRO A 29 10.38 10.54 3.39
C PRO A 29 9.86 10.40 1.96
N VAL A 30 10.20 11.33 1.07
CA VAL A 30 9.81 11.25 -0.34
C VAL A 30 10.43 10.02 -0.99
N ALA A 31 11.76 9.87 -0.87
CA ALA A 31 12.43 8.65 -1.28
C ALA A 31 12.39 7.61 -0.17
N PRO A 32 12.28 6.32 -0.50
CA PRO A 32 12.32 5.27 0.52
C PRO A 32 13.66 5.26 1.24
N THR A 33 13.64 4.89 2.52
CA THR A 33 14.88 4.75 3.30
C THR A 33 15.70 3.56 2.81
N PRO A 34 17.03 3.56 3.02
CA PRO A 34 17.86 2.40 2.69
C PRO A 34 17.36 1.10 3.34
N GLU A 35 16.87 1.18 4.58
CA GLU A 35 16.33 0.05 5.32
C GLU A 35 15.06 -0.50 4.65
N ALA A 36 14.19 0.38 4.19
CA ALA A 36 12.97 -0.03 3.49
C ALA A 36 13.29 -0.73 2.17
N VAL A 37 14.25 -0.19 1.41
CA VAL A 37 14.70 -0.81 0.16
C VAL A 37 15.35 -2.16 0.42
N ALA A 38 16.17 -2.27 1.45
CA ALA A 38 16.84 -3.52 1.82
C ALA A 38 15.86 -4.62 2.24
N ALA A 39 14.65 -4.26 2.68
CA ALA A 39 13.62 -5.24 3.06
C ALA A 39 12.88 -5.83 1.85
N VAL A 40 12.95 -5.21 0.66
CA VAL A 40 12.21 -5.65 -0.54
C VAL A 40 12.50 -7.10 -0.93
N PRO A 41 13.73 -7.63 -0.85
CA PRO A 41 13.96 -9.05 -1.16
C PRO A 41 13.14 -10.02 -0.30
N GLY A 42 12.61 -9.59 0.84
CA GLY A 42 11.70 -10.39 1.65
C GLY A 42 10.37 -10.73 0.95
N LEU A 43 10.04 -10.06 -0.15
CA LEU A 43 8.89 -10.38 -0.99
C LEU A 43 9.18 -11.53 -1.96
N VAL A 44 10.45 -11.87 -2.14
CA VAL A 44 10.87 -12.95 -3.05
C VAL A 44 10.94 -14.24 -2.26
N GLU A 45 10.08 -15.19 -2.62
CA GLU A 45 10.02 -16.50 -1.99
C GLU A 45 9.70 -17.57 -3.02
N PRO A 46 10.03 -18.84 -2.76
CA PRO A 46 9.62 -19.93 -3.64
C PRO A 46 8.10 -19.99 -3.73
N LEU A 47 7.57 -20.46 -4.87
CA LEU A 47 6.15 -20.68 -5.01
C LEU A 47 5.69 -21.69 -3.92
N PRO A 48 4.79 -21.31 -3.01
CA PRO A 48 4.37 -22.20 -1.95
C PRO A 48 3.46 -23.31 -2.48
N GLU A 49 3.50 -24.48 -1.83
CA GLU A 49 2.61 -25.60 -2.17
C GLU A 49 1.15 -25.26 -1.81
N ARG A 50 0.96 -24.43 -0.82
CA ARG A 50 -0.37 -23.97 -0.35
C ARG A 50 -0.43 -22.46 -0.43
N GLY A 51 -1.61 -21.95 -0.77
CA GLY A 51 -1.84 -20.52 -0.75
C GLY A 51 -1.79 -19.95 0.66
N SER A 52 -1.57 -18.65 0.73
CA SER A 52 -1.65 -17.88 1.98
C SER A 52 -3.03 -17.24 2.11
N PRO A 53 -3.50 -16.96 3.34
CA PRO A 53 -4.71 -16.16 3.52
C PRO A 53 -4.59 -14.80 2.82
N ASP A 54 -5.67 -14.34 2.21
CA ASP A 54 -5.68 -13.07 1.45
C ASP A 54 -5.24 -11.88 2.32
N ALA A 55 -5.68 -11.84 3.56
CA ALA A 55 -5.31 -10.78 4.49
C ALA A 55 -3.80 -10.74 4.76
N ASP A 56 -3.15 -11.89 4.82
CA ASP A 56 -1.70 -11.98 5.05
C ASP A 56 -0.92 -11.49 3.83
N VAL A 57 -1.40 -11.79 2.63
CA VAL A 57 -0.79 -11.31 1.39
C VAL A 57 -0.85 -9.79 1.33
N LEU A 58 -2.02 -9.22 1.61
CA LEU A 58 -2.20 -7.77 1.64
C LEU A 58 -1.32 -7.11 2.70
N ALA A 59 -1.27 -7.69 3.90
CA ALA A 59 -0.46 -7.17 5.00
C ALA A 59 1.04 -7.17 4.66
N LEU A 60 1.53 -8.23 4.04
CA LEU A 60 2.93 -8.33 3.63
C LEU A 60 3.27 -7.28 2.57
N LEU A 61 2.41 -7.12 1.58
CA LEU A 61 2.60 -6.12 0.53
C LEU A 61 2.64 -4.71 1.12
N ASP A 62 1.73 -4.38 2.02
CA ASP A 62 1.68 -3.08 2.67
C ASP A 62 2.91 -2.84 3.57
N LYS A 63 3.28 -3.84 4.38
CA LYS A 63 4.38 -3.73 5.33
C LYS A 63 5.74 -3.54 4.64
N VAL A 64 5.99 -4.27 3.57
CA VAL A 64 7.29 -4.27 2.88
C VAL A 64 7.28 -3.36 1.65
N GLY A 65 6.23 -3.43 0.84
CA GLY A 65 6.16 -2.70 -0.42
C GLY A 65 5.92 -1.21 -0.24
N SER A 66 4.99 -0.83 0.62
CA SER A 66 4.63 0.57 0.80
C SER A 66 5.82 1.44 1.26
N PRO A 67 6.58 1.06 2.32
CA PRO A 67 7.73 1.86 2.73
C PRO A 67 8.85 1.96 1.68
N ALA A 68 8.92 1.01 0.77
CA ALA A 68 9.92 0.98 -0.31
C ALA A 68 9.49 1.74 -1.56
N SER A 69 8.32 2.37 -1.54
CA SER A 69 7.83 3.18 -2.65
C SER A 69 8.13 4.65 -2.44
N VAL A 70 8.16 5.40 -3.55
CA VAL A 70 8.32 6.86 -3.53
C VAL A 70 6.97 7.50 -3.14
N ALA A 71 7.00 8.48 -2.24
CA ALA A 71 5.79 9.17 -1.78
C ALA A 71 5.31 10.21 -2.81
N MET A 72 4.94 9.74 -3.99
CA MET A 72 4.53 10.59 -5.12
C MET A 72 3.23 11.36 -4.85
N ALA A 73 2.35 10.83 -4.02
CA ALA A 73 1.09 11.47 -3.67
C ALA A 73 1.26 12.54 -2.60
N GLY A 74 2.45 12.66 -1.99
CA GLY A 74 2.72 13.62 -0.94
C GLY A 74 3.04 15.01 -1.47
N PRO A 75 2.99 16.04 -0.61
CA PRO A 75 3.17 17.43 -1.03
C PRO A 75 4.61 17.79 -1.37
N ARG A 76 5.58 16.92 -1.08
CA ARG A 76 7.00 17.21 -1.29
C ARG A 76 7.60 16.50 -2.50
N PHE A 77 6.77 15.80 -3.30
CA PHE A 77 7.22 15.19 -4.54
C PHE A 77 6.99 16.13 -5.72
N PHE A 78 8.04 16.44 -6.47
CA PHE A 78 7.99 17.41 -7.57
C PHE A 78 8.37 16.80 -8.93
N GLY A 79 8.46 15.48 -9.02
CA GLY A 79 8.89 14.79 -10.24
C GLY A 79 7.74 14.51 -11.21
N PHE A 80 8.06 14.31 -12.48
CA PHE A 80 7.17 13.77 -13.53
C PHE A 80 5.89 14.55 -13.79
N VAL A 81 5.81 15.82 -13.36
CA VAL A 81 4.60 16.65 -13.50
C VAL A 81 3.37 15.95 -12.85
N ILE A 82 3.59 15.28 -11.74
CA ILE A 82 2.54 14.63 -10.97
C ILE A 82 2.02 15.62 -9.94
N GLY A 83 0.73 15.87 -9.99
CA GLY A 83 0.04 16.66 -8.98
C GLY A 83 -0.56 15.77 -7.89
N GLY A 84 -1.22 16.40 -6.94
CA GLY A 84 -2.00 15.69 -5.94
C GLY A 84 -3.32 15.18 -6.53
N SER A 85 -4.12 14.57 -5.68
CA SER A 85 -5.48 14.14 -6.02
C SER A 85 -6.47 14.70 -5.01
N LEU A 86 -7.68 14.94 -5.46
CA LEU A 86 -8.77 15.35 -4.57
C LEU A 86 -9.40 14.12 -3.93
N PRO A 87 -9.92 14.24 -2.70
CA PRO A 87 -10.62 13.11 -2.07
C PRO A 87 -11.71 12.49 -2.94
N VAL A 88 -12.48 13.32 -3.63
CA VAL A 88 -13.57 12.84 -4.49
C VAL A 88 -13.04 12.03 -5.69
N THR A 89 -11.89 12.39 -6.25
CA THR A 89 -11.33 11.65 -7.39
C THR A 89 -10.78 10.29 -6.95
N VAL A 90 -10.20 10.21 -5.76
CA VAL A 90 -9.77 8.94 -5.17
C VAL A 90 -10.97 8.04 -4.95
N ALA A 91 -12.03 8.57 -4.33
CA ALA A 91 -13.24 7.80 -4.06
C ALA A 91 -13.92 7.32 -5.36
N THR A 92 -13.95 8.17 -6.39
CA THR A 92 -14.57 7.83 -7.67
C THR A 92 -13.83 6.70 -8.38
N ASN A 93 -12.52 6.65 -8.22
CA ASN A 93 -11.67 5.65 -8.87
C ASN A 93 -11.67 4.31 -8.14
N TRP A 94 -12.25 4.28 -7.02
CA TRP A 94 -12.36 3.09 -6.15
C TRP A 94 -13.45 2.13 -6.68
#